data_91b2241a3e961fa91f6392361f7cfbc6
#
_entry.id   91b2241a3e961fa91f6392361f7cfbc6
#
_cell.length_a   1.000
_cell.length_b   1.000
_cell.length_c   1.000
_cell.angle_alpha   90.00
_cell.angle_beta   90.00
_cell.angle_gamma   90.00
#
_symmetry.space_group_name_H-M   'P 1'
#
loop_
_entity.id
_entity.type
_entity.pdbx_description
1 polymer ?
#
loop_
_entity_poly.entity_id
_entity_poly.type
_entity_poly.pdbx_seq_one_letter_code
_entity_poly.pdbx_strand_id
1 'polypeptide(L)'
;VRVKPLAVAAVTAALTTAVAAWSLRATDPATAVAAVAVVAVAAAWLAGFHDTSETSGLALTGPAQLVSLTLVGRAAVGGVLPTLAAQVVGAVAAGAAVTSLDLPGGSLVWDEPGLLTGGVLGLVAGLVLAWTTLAADTGAVAWAAAGPVTSGAVLGVGLAAAAHPGALLGLAVAGVVAWPVALVVAAAVLVGTALGTFVVSWVSPHAA
;
A
#
# COMPACT_ATOMS: atom_id res chain seq x y z
N VAL A 1 14.35 -5.23 -18.72
CA VAL A 1 13.41 -5.32 -17.58
C VAL A 1 13.82 -6.52 -16.74
N ARG A 2 14.22 -6.30 -15.47
CA ARG A 2 14.58 -7.40 -14.55
C ARG A 2 13.29 -8.05 -14.05
N VAL A 3 13.04 -9.30 -14.43
CA VAL A 3 11.82 -10.06 -14.07
C VAL A 3 11.67 -10.25 -12.55
N LYS A 4 12.77 -10.51 -11.83
CA LYS A 4 12.73 -10.78 -10.37
C LYS A 4 12.13 -9.63 -9.54
N PRO A 5 12.54 -8.36 -9.68
CA PRO A 5 11.91 -7.26 -8.95
C PRO A 5 10.42 -7.10 -9.25
N LEU A 6 10.01 -7.26 -10.51
CA LEU A 6 8.59 -7.17 -10.88
C LEU A 6 7.76 -8.30 -10.28
N ALA A 7 8.33 -9.51 -10.19
CA ALA A 7 7.68 -10.63 -9.49
C ALA A 7 7.51 -10.31 -8.00
N VAL A 8 8.52 -9.72 -7.34
CA VAL A 8 8.39 -9.29 -5.94
C VAL A 8 7.29 -8.23 -5.79
N ALA A 9 7.27 -7.23 -6.67
CA ALA A 9 6.23 -6.20 -6.64
C ALA A 9 4.81 -6.79 -6.82
N ALA A 10 4.63 -7.74 -7.72
CA ALA A 10 3.36 -8.42 -7.91
C ALA A 10 2.97 -9.28 -6.69
N VAL A 11 3.92 -10.04 -6.15
CA VAL A 11 3.67 -10.92 -4.99
C VAL A 11 3.35 -10.10 -3.74
N THR A 12 4.07 -9.02 -3.46
CA THR A 12 3.77 -8.17 -2.29
C THR A 12 2.38 -7.56 -2.39
N ALA A 13 1.98 -7.07 -3.56
CA ALA A 13 0.64 -6.55 -3.80
C ALA A 13 -0.44 -7.64 -3.65
N ALA A 14 -0.19 -8.84 -4.19
CA ALA A 14 -1.10 -9.98 -4.08
C ALA A 14 -1.28 -10.40 -2.62
N LEU A 15 -0.20 -10.54 -1.86
CA LEU A 15 -0.25 -10.90 -0.44
C LEU A 15 -1.00 -9.86 0.39
N THR A 16 -0.72 -8.56 0.17
CA THR A 16 -1.42 -7.48 0.87
C THR A 16 -2.91 -7.54 0.59
N THR A 17 -3.31 -7.72 -0.68
CA THR A 17 -4.73 -7.84 -1.06
C THR A 17 -5.38 -9.06 -0.44
N ALA A 18 -4.76 -10.24 -0.57
CA ALA A 18 -5.33 -11.49 -0.08
C ALA A 18 -5.50 -11.49 1.44
N VAL A 19 -4.46 -11.04 2.18
CA VAL A 19 -4.51 -10.98 3.64
C VAL A 19 -5.52 -9.93 4.11
N ALA A 20 -5.60 -8.76 3.48
CA ALA A 20 -6.59 -7.76 3.80
C ALA A 20 -8.01 -8.28 3.56
N ALA A 21 -8.27 -8.88 2.39
CA ALA A 21 -9.59 -9.43 2.07
C ALA A 21 -10.00 -10.56 3.00
N TRP A 22 -9.07 -11.47 3.32
CA TRP A 22 -9.33 -12.57 4.23
C TRP A 22 -9.57 -12.08 5.67
N SER A 23 -8.68 -11.24 6.18
CA SER A 23 -8.73 -10.77 7.56
C SER A 23 -9.97 -9.93 7.85
N LEU A 24 -10.40 -9.08 6.91
CA LEU A 24 -11.63 -8.30 7.04
C LEU A 24 -12.89 -9.16 7.14
N ARG A 25 -12.87 -10.37 6.60
CA ARG A 25 -14.00 -11.31 6.63
C ARG A 25 -13.92 -12.32 7.77
N ALA A 26 -12.71 -12.70 8.19
CA ALA A 26 -12.48 -13.82 9.08
C ALA A 26 -12.13 -13.44 10.51
N THR A 27 -11.79 -12.16 10.76
CA THR A 27 -11.26 -11.73 12.06
C THR A 27 -11.94 -10.44 12.56
N ASP A 28 -11.63 -10.06 13.80
CA ASP A 28 -12.00 -8.74 14.32
C ASP A 28 -11.19 -7.62 13.63
N PRO A 29 -11.70 -6.36 13.66
CA PRO A 29 -11.06 -5.24 12.98
C PRO A 29 -9.62 -4.97 13.39
N ALA A 30 -9.28 -5.11 14.66
CA ALA A 30 -7.92 -4.86 15.13
C ALA A 30 -6.93 -5.90 14.61
N THR A 31 -7.34 -7.17 14.60
CA THR A 31 -6.57 -8.27 14.01
C THR A 31 -6.40 -8.07 12.50
N ALA A 32 -7.42 -7.54 11.80
CA ALA A 32 -7.31 -7.24 10.37
C ALA A 32 -6.24 -6.18 10.09
N VAL A 33 -6.20 -5.10 10.86
CA VAL A 33 -5.14 -4.07 10.74
C VAL A 33 -3.77 -4.65 11.07
N ALA A 34 -3.66 -5.43 12.14
CA ALA A 34 -2.40 -6.07 12.53
C ALA A 34 -1.89 -7.03 11.45
N ALA A 35 -2.76 -7.83 10.83
CA ALA A 35 -2.39 -8.73 9.75
C ALA A 35 -1.81 -8.00 8.54
N VAL A 36 -2.43 -6.91 8.11
CA VAL A 36 -1.91 -6.07 7.01
C VAL A 36 -0.58 -5.42 7.40
N ALA A 37 -0.43 -4.97 8.65
CA ALA A 37 0.82 -4.39 9.14
C ALA A 37 1.97 -5.41 9.15
N VAL A 38 1.72 -6.65 9.55
CA VAL A 38 2.71 -7.75 9.48
C VAL A 38 3.13 -8.02 8.05
N VAL A 39 2.18 -8.06 7.11
CA VAL A 39 2.49 -8.23 5.68
C VAL A 39 3.35 -7.08 5.17
N ALA A 40 3.05 -5.83 5.56
CA ALA A 40 3.84 -4.67 5.14
C ALA A 40 5.30 -4.76 5.63
N VAL A 41 5.54 -5.18 6.88
CA VAL A 41 6.89 -5.40 7.41
C VAL A 41 7.61 -6.54 6.69
N ALA A 42 6.93 -7.67 6.49
CA ALA A 42 7.49 -8.81 5.77
C ALA A 42 7.84 -8.45 4.32
N ALA A 43 6.96 -7.71 3.64
CA ALA A 43 7.20 -7.21 2.29
C ALA A 43 8.42 -6.28 2.23
N ALA A 44 8.51 -5.34 3.17
CA ALA A 44 9.65 -4.43 3.25
C ALA A 44 10.97 -5.17 3.52
N TRP A 45 10.95 -6.15 4.42
CA TRP A 45 12.11 -7.00 4.69
C TRP A 45 12.54 -7.82 3.45
N LEU A 46 11.60 -8.47 2.78
CA LEU A 46 11.87 -9.24 1.56
C LEU A 46 12.36 -8.34 0.42
N ALA A 47 11.80 -7.15 0.29
CA ALA A 47 12.18 -6.20 -0.74
C ALA A 47 13.61 -5.68 -0.55
N GLY A 48 14.12 -5.60 0.69
CA GLY A 48 15.49 -5.21 0.99
C GLY A 48 16.55 -6.10 0.34
N PHE A 49 16.24 -7.36 0.06
CA PHE A 49 17.15 -8.24 -0.72
C PHE A 49 17.30 -7.83 -2.19
N HIS A 50 16.50 -6.87 -2.64
CA HIS A 50 16.51 -6.34 -4.02
C HIS A 50 17.03 -4.91 -4.07
N ASP A 51 17.57 -4.39 -2.97
CA ASP A 51 18.24 -3.09 -2.94
C ASP A 51 19.42 -3.07 -3.92
N THR A 52 19.55 -1.95 -4.61
CA THR A 52 20.67 -1.66 -5.49
C THR A 52 21.17 -0.25 -5.19
N SER A 53 22.35 0.11 -5.71
CA SER A 53 22.88 1.46 -5.59
C SER A 53 21.97 2.54 -6.20
N GLU A 54 21.08 2.15 -7.12
CA GLU A 54 20.22 3.07 -7.87
C GLU A 54 18.75 3.00 -7.47
N THR A 55 18.34 1.94 -6.74
CA THR A 55 16.92 1.73 -6.44
C THR A 55 16.78 0.98 -5.11
N SER A 56 16.05 1.60 -4.19
CA SER A 56 15.62 0.93 -2.96
C SER A 56 14.61 -0.18 -3.27
N GLY A 57 14.82 -1.35 -2.69
CA GLY A 57 13.88 -2.46 -2.79
C GLY A 57 12.50 -2.11 -2.22
N LEU A 58 12.44 -1.20 -1.25
CA LEU A 58 11.19 -0.74 -0.66
C LEU A 58 10.21 -0.17 -1.70
N ALA A 59 10.72 0.36 -2.82
CA ALA A 59 9.87 0.80 -3.94
C ALA A 59 9.02 -0.33 -4.56
N LEU A 60 9.38 -1.59 -4.32
CA LEU A 60 8.63 -2.75 -4.81
C LEU A 60 7.42 -3.10 -3.91
N THR A 61 7.33 -2.53 -2.72
CA THR A 61 6.33 -2.93 -1.73
C THR A 61 4.96 -2.27 -1.91
N GLY A 62 4.89 -1.17 -2.66
CA GLY A 62 3.61 -0.52 -2.96
C GLY A 62 3.73 0.74 -3.81
N PRO A 63 2.63 1.18 -4.45
CA PRO A 63 2.63 2.37 -5.30
C PRO A 63 3.01 3.65 -4.56
N ALA A 64 2.60 3.81 -3.30
CA ALA A 64 2.93 4.98 -2.50
C ALA A 64 4.43 5.04 -2.18
N GLN A 65 5.03 3.89 -1.78
CA GLN A 65 6.47 3.76 -1.57
C GLN A 65 7.25 4.07 -2.84
N LEU A 66 6.80 3.53 -3.97
CA LEU A 66 7.41 3.79 -5.27
C LEU A 66 7.39 5.28 -5.62
N VAL A 67 6.24 5.97 -5.44
CA VAL A 67 6.11 7.41 -5.69
C VAL A 67 7.06 8.20 -4.78
N SER A 68 7.03 7.95 -3.47
CA SER A 68 7.87 8.66 -2.50
C SER A 68 9.36 8.51 -2.84
N LEU A 69 9.83 7.26 -3.03
CA LEU A 69 11.24 6.98 -3.30
C LEU A 69 11.70 7.47 -4.67
N THR A 70 10.81 7.50 -5.67
CA THR A 70 11.12 8.10 -6.97
C THR A 70 11.33 9.61 -6.85
N LEU A 71 10.49 10.29 -6.08
CA LEU A 71 10.57 11.75 -5.89
C LEU A 71 11.86 12.18 -5.18
N VAL A 72 12.39 11.35 -4.29
CA VAL A 72 13.68 11.62 -3.62
C VAL A 72 14.89 10.99 -4.33
N GLY A 73 14.69 10.44 -5.53
CA GLY A 73 15.78 9.86 -6.32
C GLY A 73 16.28 8.49 -5.84
N ARG A 74 15.55 7.82 -4.93
CA ARG A 74 15.88 6.50 -4.39
C ARG A 74 15.24 5.36 -5.18
N ALA A 75 14.48 5.68 -6.23
CA ALA A 75 13.97 4.71 -7.20
C ALA A 75 14.07 5.28 -8.60
N ALA A 76 14.52 4.45 -9.55
CA ALA A 76 14.73 4.86 -10.92
C ALA A 76 13.38 5.14 -11.63
N VAL A 77 13.25 6.33 -12.22
CA VAL A 77 12.03 6.77 -12.94
C VAL A 77 11.60 5.77 -14.02
N GLY A 78 12.56 5.19 -14.75
CA GLY A 78 12.27 4.19 -15.79
C GLY A 78 11.65 2.88 -15.28
N GLY A 79 11.76 2.62 -13.97
CA GLY A 79 11.16 1.47 -13.30
C GLY A 79 9.73 1.70 -12.83
N VAL A 80 9.25 2.94 -12.79
CA VAL A 80 7.96 3.29 -12.18
C VAL A 80 6.79 2.58 -12.85
N LEU A 81 6.64 2.75 -14.15
CA LEU A 81 5.50 2.18 -14.88
C LEU A 81 5.44 0.65 -14.84
N PRO A 82 6.53 -0.09 -15.14
CA PRO A 82 6.50 -1.55 -15.04
C PRO A 82 6.26 -2.05 -13.61
N THR A 83 6.80 -1.37 -12.59
CA THR A 83 6.57 -1.74 -11.18
C THR A 83 5.12 -1.51 -10.77
N LEU A 84 4.52 -0.36 -11.12
CA LEU A 84 3.10 -0.10 -10.89
C LEU A 84 2.22 -1.13 -11.58
N ALA A 85 2.51 -1.46 -12.84
CA ALA A 85 1.77 -2.47 -13.58
C ALA A 85 1.83 -3.83 -12.88
N ALA A 86 3.02 -4.25 -12.42
CA ALA A 86 3.19 -5.51 -11.70
C ALA A 86 2.39 -5.52 -10.39
N GLN A 87 2.41 -4.42 -9.62
CA GLN A 87 1.65 -4.28 -8.37
C GLN A 87 0.14 -4.34 -8.61
N VAL A 88 -0.37 -3.65 -9.64
CA VAL A 88 -1.79 -3.69 -9.99
C VAL A 88 -2.20 -5.09 -10.45
N VAL A 89 -1.41 -5.73 -11.31
CA VAL A 89 -1.70 -7.10 -11.77
C VAL A 89 -1.72 -8.08 -10.60
N GLY A 90 -0.75 -8.01 -9.69
CA GLY A 90 -0.71 -8.86 -8.50
C GLY A 90 -1.92 -8.66 -7.60
N ALA A 91 -2.30 -7.41 -7.33
CA ALA A 91 -3.45 -7.07 -6.51
C ALA A 91 -4.78 -7.54 -7.14
N VAL A 92 -4.98 -7.27 -8.42
CA VAL A 92 -6.19 -7.67 -9.16
C VAL A 92 -6.31 -9.19 -9.24
N ALA A 93 -5.21 -9.89 -9.53
CA ALA A 93 -5.19 -11.35 -9.57
C ALA A 93 -5.55 -11.96 -8.21
N ALA A 94 -5.02 -11.41 -7.12
CA ALA A 94 -5.36 -11.84 -5.76
C ALA A 94 -6.83 -11.55 -5.43
N GLY A 95 -7.33 -10.36 -5.79
CA GLY A 95 -8.74 -10.00 -5.62
C GLY A 95 -9.66 -10.97 -6.34
N ALA A 96 -9.38 -11.29 -7.60
CA ALA A 96 -10.13 -12.26 -8.37
C ALA A 96 -10.05 -13.69 -7.78
N ALA A 97 -8.88 -14.10 -7.30
CA ALA A 97 -8.72 -15.39 -6.63
C ALA A 97 -9.54 -15.47 -5.33
N VAL A 98 -9.53 -14.40 -4.52
CA VAL A 98 -10.31 -14.33 -3.28
C VAL A 98 -11.81 -14.39 -3.55
N THR A 99 -12.28 -13.84 -4.67
CA THR A 99 -13.71 -13.91 -5.06
C THR A 99 -14.15 -15.35 -5.32
N SER A 100 -13.25 -16.21 -5.80
CA SER A 100 -13.54 -17.63 -6.05
C SER A 100 -13.49 -18.50 -4.79
N LEU A 101 -13.04 -17.95 -3.65
CA LEU A 101 -13.01 -18.66 -2.38
C LEU A 101 -14.30 -18.37 -1.60
N ASP A 102 -14.90 -19.43 -1.07
CA ASP A 102 -16.07 -19.32 -0.19
C ASP A 102 -15.60 -18.91 1.21
N LEU A 103 -15.29 -17.60 1.37
CA LEU A 103 -14.80 -17.07 2.63
C LEU A 103 -15.95 -16.80 3.61
N PRO A 104 -15.75 -17.12 4.90
CA PRO A 104 -16.74 -16.80 5.92
C PRO A 104 -17.00 -15.29 6.01
N GLY A 105 -18.21 -14.88 6.41
CA GLY A 105 -18.54 -13.46 6.66
C GLY A 105 -19.33 -12.75 5.57
N GLY A 106 -19.68 -13.43 4.47
CA GLY A 106 -20.56 -12.86 3.43
C GLY A 106 -19.94 -11.69 2.65
N SER A 107 -20.77 -11.00 1.90
CA SER A 107 -20.37 -9.82 1.11
C SER A 107 -20.44 -8.55 1.95
N LEU A 108 -19.45 -8.29 2.79
CA LEU A 108 -19.29 -6.97 3.40
C LEU A 108 -18.64 -6.07 2.35
N VAL A 109 -19.43 -5.14 1.80
CA VAL A 109 -18.89 -4.07 0.95
C VAL A 109 -18.64 -2.87 1.84
N TRP A 110 -17.37 -2.49 1.95
CA TRP A 110 -16.97 -1.30 2.70
C TRP A 110 -17.12 -0.06 1.82
N ASP A 111 -18.07 0.80 2.14
CA ASP A 111 -18.39 2.03 1.42
C ASP A 111 -18.14 3.32 2.24
N GLU A 112 -17.84 3.18 3.53
CA GLU A 112 -17.39 4.28 4.39
C GLU A 112 -15.86 4.49 4.23
N PRO A 113 -15.38 5.71 4.46
CA PRO A 113 -16.01 6.87 5.08
C PRO A 113 -16.80 7.79 4.11
N GLY A 114 -17.15 7.36 2.94
CA GLY A 114 -17.76 8.17 1.89
C GLY A 114 -16.68 8.90 1.04
N LEU A 115 -17.08 9.38 -0.16
CA LEU A 115 -16.12 9.85 -1.15
C LEU A 115 -15.31 11.08 -0.72
N LEU A 116 -16.00 12.12 -0.21
CA LEU A 116 -15.33 13.36 0.19
C LEU A 116 -14.43 13.13 1.41
N THR A 117 -14.99 12.52 2.45
CA THR A 117 -14.25 12.21 3.68
C THR A 117 -13.10 11.26 3.39
N GLY A 118 -13.33 10.21 2.59
CA GLY A 118 -12.30 9.27 2.15
C GLY A 118 -11.18 9.94 1.36
N GLY A 119 -11.52 10.91 0.52
CA GLY A 119 -10.55 11.73 -0.20
C GLY A 119 -9.66 12.57 0.75
N VAL A 120 -10.27 13.31 1.67
CA VAL A 120 -9.54 14.14 2.65
C VAL A 120 -8.67 13.28 3.58
N LEU A 121 -9.25 12.24 4.16
CA LEU A 121 -8.52 11.35 5.05
C LEU A 121 -7.45 10.54 4.32
N GLY A 122 -7.69 10.19 3.05
CA GLY A 122 -6.68 9.57 2.17
C GLY A 122 -5.48 10.47 1.93
N LEU A 123 -5.68 11.78 1.74
CA LEU A 123 -4.58 12.74 1.67
C LEU A 123 -3.76 12.75 2.97
N VAL A 124 -4.42 12.78 4.13
CA VAL A 124 -3.75 12.76 5.44
C VAL A 124 -2.97 11.45 5.62
N ALA A 125 -3.58 10.31 5.32
CA ALA A 125 -2.91 9.02 5.38
C ALA A 125 -1.67 8.97 4.46
N GLY A 126 -1.78 9.54 3.25
CA GLY A 126 -0.67 9.65 2.30
C GLY A 126 0.48 10.51 2.82
N LEU A 127 0.19 11.65 3.47
CA LEU A 127 1.21 12.48 4.10
C LEU A 127 2.03 11.70 5.14
N VAL A 128 1.35 10.95 6.02
CA VAL A 128 2.01 10.12 7.02
C VAL A 128 2.77 8.96 6.37
N LEU A 129 2.21 8.37 5.31
CA LEU A 129 2.84 7.27 4.59
C LEU A 129 4.16 7.69 3.92
N ALA A 130 4.26 8.92 3.43
CA ALA A 130 5.53 9.47 2.92
C ALA A 130 6.61 9.45 4.00
N TRP A 131 6.29 9.96 5.19
CA TRP A 131 7.21 9.94 6.32
C TRP A 131 7.64 8.52 6.70
N THR A 132 6.68 7.62 6.90
CA THR A 132 6.97 6.23 7.32
C THR A 132 7.75 5.47 6.26
N THR A 133 7.54 5.77 4.98
CA THR A 133 8.31 5.21 3.86
C THR A 133 9.77 5.64 3.92
N LEU A 134 10.04 6.93 4.08
CA LEU A 134 11.40 7.45 4.15
C LEU A 134 12.12 6.96 5.42
N ALA A 135 11.40 6.87 6.55
CA ALA A 135 11.94 6.28 7.76
C ALA A 135 12.27 4.78 7.62
N ALA A 136 11.43 4.02 6.91
CA ALA A 136 11.69 2.60 6.63
C ALA A 136 12.89 2.41 5.68
N ASP A 137 13.07 3.29 4.71
CA ASP A 137 14.16 3.27 3.74
C ASP A 137 15.54 3.50 4.41
N THR A 138 15.59 4.22 5.52
CA THR A 138 16.83 4.41 6.31
C THR A 138 17.23 3.20 7.15
N GLY A 139 16.57 2.05 6.97
CA GLY A 139 16.90 0.77 7.62
C GLY A 139 15.98 0.37 8.76
N ALA A 140 15.05 1.22 9.18
CA ALA A 140 14.07 0.89 10.22
C ALA A 140 12.82 0.23 9.61
N VAL A 141 12.95 -0.95 9.05
CA VAL A 141 11.89 -1.71 8.32
C VAL A 141 10.58 -1.81 9.11
N ALA A 142 10.66 -1.78 10.45
CA ALA A 142 9.48 -1.78 11.32
C ALA A 142 8.53 -0.60 11.05
N TRP A 143 9.03 0.52 10.51
CA TRP A 143 8.19 1.65 10.14
C TRP A 143 7.21 1.32 9.01
N ALA A 144 7.44 0.27 8.24
CA ALA A 144 6.48 -0.20 7.25
C ALA A 144 5.12 -0.60 7.86
N ALA A 145 5.10 -1.04 9.13
CA ALA A 145 3.86 -1.32 9.86
C ALA A 145 3.02 -0.07 10.13
N ALA A 146 3.65 1.09 10.25
CA ALA A 146 2.96 2.34 10.57
C ALA A 146 2.00 2.79 9.46
N GLY A 147 2.29 2.44 8.20
CA GLY A 147 1.40 2.72 7.07
C GLY A 147 0.00 2.12 7.25
N PRO A 148 -0.15 0.80 7.33
CA PRO A 148 -1.44 0.14 7.57
C PRO A 148 -2.12 0.57 8.87
N VAL A 149 -1.36 0.73 9.96
CA VAL A 149 -1.92 1.18 11.24
C VAL A 149 -2.51 2.59 11.10
N THR A 150 -1.79 3.52 10.49
CA THR A 150 -2.28 4.89 10.27
C THR A 150 -3.48 4.89 9.33
N SER A 151 -3.40 4.16 8.22
CA SER A 151 -4.52 4.07 7.28
C SER A 151 -5.76 3.49 7.94
N GLY A 152 -5.63 2.44 8.73
CA GLY A 152 -6.72 1.84 9.50
C GLY A 152 -7.29 2.78 10.56
N ALA A 153 -6.44 3.57 11.23
CA ALA A 153 -6.88 4.53 12.24
C ALA A 153 -7.59 5.75 11.63
N VAL A 154 -7.11 6.24 10.49
CA VAL A 154 -7.61 7.48 9.85
C VAL A 154 -8.80 7.21 8.94
N LEU A 155 -8.72 6.18 8.11
CA LEU A 155 -9.72 5.83 7.10
C LEU A 155 -10.74 4.80 7.57
N GLY A 156 -10.49 4.17 8.71
CA GLY A 156 -11.25 3.02 9.19
C GLY A 156 -10.55 1.70 8.87
N VAL A 157 -10.80 0.71 9.72
CA VAL A 157 -10.10 -0.58 9.70
C VAL A 157 -10.21 -1.33 8.37
N GLY A 158 -11.32 -1.19 7.66
CA GLY A 158 -11.54 -1.76 6.33
C GLY A 158 -10.59 -1.20 5.27
N LEU A 159 -9.99 -0.04 5.52
CA LEU A 159 -9.07 0.65 4.61
C LEU A 159 -7.62 0.66 5.10
N ALA A 160 -7.24 -0.22 6.04
CA ALA A 160 -5.85 -0.41 6.45
C ALA A 160 -4.93 -0.72 5.26
N ALA A 161 -5.44 -1.44 4.25
CA ALA A 161 -4.74 -1.71 3.01
C ALA A 161 -4.54 -0.47 2.11
N ALA A 162 -5.10 0.70 2.45
CA ALA A 162 -4.88 1.95 1.72
C ALA A 162 -3.41 2.42 1.77
N ALA A 163 -2.63 1.93 2.73
CA ALA A 163 -1.18 2.06 2.71
C ALA A 163 -0.54 1.47 1.43
N HIS A 164 -1.25 0.58 0.76
CA HIS A 164 -0.90 0.04 -0.56
C HIS A 164 -2.05 0.33 -1.54
N PRO A 165 -2.07 1.50 -2.21
CA PRO A 165 -3.17 1.90 -3.09
C PRO A 165 -3.56 0.87 -4.16
N GLY A 166 -2.59 0.10 -4.66
CA GLY A 166 -2.86 -1.01 -5.58
C GLY A 166 -3.71 -2.13 -4.94
N ALA A 167 -3.53 -2.41 -3.65
CA ALA A 167 -4.32 -3.42 -2.94
C ALA A 167 -5.79 -3.01 -2.81
N LEU A 168 -6.10 -1.70 -2.73
CA LEU A 168 -7.49 -1.23 -2.75
C LEU A 168 -8.22 -1.63 -4.04
N LEU A 169 -7.52 -1.59 -5.18
CA LEU A 169 -8.10 -2.06 -6.46
C LEU A 169 -8.39 -3.56 -6.41
N GLY A 170 -7.47 -4.34 -5.82
CA GLY A 170 -7.70 -5.76 -5.60
C GLY A 170 -8.87 -6.05 -4.65
N LEU A 171 -9.03 -5.27 -3.58
CA LEU A 171 -10.17 -5.36 -2.67
C LEU A 171 -11.50 -4.98 -3.34
N ALA A 172 -11.48 -4.02 -4.26
CA ALA A 172 -12.65 -3.68 -5.06
C ALA A 172 -13.02 -4.81 -6.02
N VAL A 173 -12.04 -5.46 -6.66
CA VAL A 173 -12.25 -6.68 -7.46
C VAL A 173 -12.82 -7.80 -6.59
N ALA A 174 -12.31 -7.98 -5.37
CA ALA A 174 -12.81 -8.98 -4.42
C ALA A 174 -14.23 -8.65 -3.87
N GLY A 175 -14.79 -7.49 -4.20
CA GLY A 175 -16.10 -7.07 -3.68
C GLY A 175 -16.10 -6.71 -2.19
N VAL A 176 -14.92 -6.40 -1.62
CA VAL A 176 -14.76 -6.03 -0.19
C VAL A 176 -14.89 -4.52 0.01
N VAL A 177 -14.43 -3.74 -0.96
CA VAL A 177 -14.49 -2.27 -0.94
C VAL A 177 -15.26 -1.78 -2.16
N ALA A 178 -16.10 -0.78 -2.00
CA ALA A 178 -16.82 -0.17 -3.11
C ALA A 178 -15.84 0.51 -4.09
N TRP A 179 -16.02 0.29 -5.40
CA TRP A 179 -15.15 0.86 -6.43
C TRP A 179 -14.91 2.37 -6.33
N PRO A 180 -15.98 3.21 -6.13
CA PRO A 180 -15.77 4.66 -5.99
C PRO A 180 -14.86 5.02 -4.81
N VAL A 181 -15.03 4.34 -3.67
CA VAL A 181 -14.20 4.55 -2.46
C VAL A 181 -12.77 4.12 -2.73
N ALA A 182 -12.57 2.94 -3.31
CA ALA A 182 -11.24 2.43 -3.64
C ALA A 182 -10.46 3.39 -4.54
N LEU A 183 -11.09 3.91 -5.59
CA LEU A 183 -10.46 4.82 -6.55
C LEU A 183 -10.12 6.18 -5.92
N VAL A 184 -11.08 6.79 -5.20
CA VAL A 184 -10.88 8.10 -4.57
C VAL A 184 -9.81 8.02 -3.49
N VAL A 185 -9.86 7.01 -2.61
CA VAL A 185 -8.87 6.83 -1.55
C VAL A 185 -7.49 6.51 -2.13
N ALA A 186 -7.41 5.61 -3.11
CA ALA A 186 -6.13 5.29 -3.75
C ALA A 186 -5.47 6.53 -4.38
N ALA A 187 -6.24 7.32 -5.12
CA ALA A 187 -5.75 8.56 -5.71
C ALA A 187 -5.32 9.58 -4.64
N ALA A 188 -6.15 9.77 -3.61
CA ALA A 188 -5.87 10.69 -2.52
C ALA A 188 -4.60 10.30 -1.74
N VAL A 189 -4.42 9.01 -1.44
CA VAL A 189 -3.21 8.50 -0.78
C VAL A 189 -1.97 8.77 -1.65
N LEU A 190 -2.03 8.52 -2.95
CA LEU A 190 -0.89 8.79 -3.85
C LEU A 190 -0.54 10.29 -3.90
N VAL A 191 -1.55 11.15 -4.02
CA VAL A 191 -1.36 12.62 -3.99
C VAL A 191 -0.82 13.06 -2.65
N GLY A 192 -1.40 12.58 -1.55
CA GLY A 192 -0.93 12.86 -0.20
C GLY A 192 0.50 12.40 0.03
N THR A 193 0.87 11.21 -0.48
CA THR A 193 2.25 10.72 -0.41
C THR A 193 3.22 11.61 -1.19
N ALA A 194 2.85 12.03 -2.39
CA ALA A 194 3.70 12.95 -3.16
C ALA A 194 3.90 14.29 -2.42
N LEU A 195 2.81 14.90 -1.92
CA LEU A 195 2.88 16.14 -1.13
C LEU A 195 3.70 15.95 0.15
N GLY A 196 3.48 14.85 0.88
CA GLY A 196 4.20 14.51 2.09
C GLY A 196 5.69 14.33 1.84
N THR A 197 6.06 13.71 0.73
CA THR A 197 7.46 13.55 0.34
C THR A 197 8.15 14.92 0.15
N PHE A 198 7.50 15.87 -0.52
CA PHE A 198 8.03 17.23 -0.64
C PHE A 198 8.18 17.91 0.72
N VAL A 199 7.17 17.81 1.60
CA VAL A 199 7.23 18.39 2.94
C VAL A 199 8.37 17.79 3.75
N VAL A 200 8.50 16.47 3.77
CA VAL A 200 9.58 15.78 4.52
C VAL A 200 10.95 16.15 3.98
N SER A 201 11.13 16.18 2.66
CA SER A 201 12.39 16.56 2.02
C SER A 201 12.79 18.00 2.34
N TRP A 202 11.82 18.89 2.52
CA TRP A 202 12.06 20.28 2.87
C TRP A 202 12.40 20.47 4.36
N VAL A 203 11.70 19.75 5.24
CA VAL A 203 11.87 19.85 6.71
C VAL A 203 13.07 19.03 7.20
N SER A 204 13.37 17.94 6.56
CA SER A 204 14.44 17.00 6.94
C SER A 204 15.28 16.62 5.71
N PRO A 205 16.14 17.51 5.22
CA PRO A 205 16.92 17.27 4.01
C PRO A 205 17.87 16.06 4.10
N HIS A 206 18.11 15.54 5.30
CA HIS A 206 18.94 14.34 5.55
C HIS A 206 18.12 13.03 5.51
N ALA A 207 16.79 13.11 5.39
CA ALA A 207 15.92 11.95 5.29
C ALA A 207 15.49 11.66 3.83
N ALA A 208 15.93 12.48 2.88
CA ALA A 208 15.63 12.38 1.46
C ALA A 208 16.85 11.94 0.65
#